data_bdf5056b15633d3d941330310cffe478
#
_entry.id   bdf5056b15633d3d941330310cffe478
#
_cell.length_a   1.000
_cell.length_b   1.000
_cell.length_c   1.000
_cell.angle_alpha   90.00
_cell.angle_beta   90.00
_cell.angle_gamma   90.00
#
_symmetry.space_group_name_H-M   'P 1'
#
loop_
_entity.id
_entity.type
_entity.pdbx_description
1 polymer ?
#
loop_
_entity_poly.entity_id
_entity_poly.type
_entity_poly.pdbx_seq_one_letter_code
_entity_poly.pdbx_strand_id
1 'polypeptide(L)'
;MKKSLIINALHLKMTLATSIKIAFAALVIGATMAFVPTSVPPQYSTAFLTNAADFPTQMPNSTCSAMNDVPFQAGEELVYKIYYNLNFVWIPAGEATFKVEDEGSRYHFSATGITYDSYEWFYKVRDYYHTYADKQTLLPQTSIRHIKENKYIIYDKVEYDQKNRKASYVRGQTQDRATLNGNLTLSDCMHDVLSIIYYCRALDYTNVQPGQDFPAKIMLDEEAYPLRYRFLAREEKSIRGLGKFEALRFSPQLVSGNVFKENAQMKIWASDDANKVPLMIESPVAVGSVKIVLKSWKGLRYDLSSKK
;
A
#
# COMPACT_ATOMS: atom_id res chain seq x y z
N MET A 1 -28.88 -28.11 -14.07
CA MET A 1 -27.62 -28.23 -13.31
C MET A 1 -26.41 -27.53 -13.97
N LYS A 2 -26.08 -27.68 -15.26
CA LYS A 2 -24.90 -27.02 -15.90
C LYS A 2 -24.89 -25.48 -15.88
N LYS A 3 -26.07 -24.81 -16.02
CA LYS A 3 -26.12 -23.32 -15.97
C LYS A 3 -25.80 -22.73 -14.60
N SER A 4 -26.22 -23.40 -13.51
CA SER A 4 -25.92 -22.95 -12.14
C SER A 4 -24.43 -23.05 -11.79
N LEU A 5 -23.73 -24.09 -12.28
CA LEU A 5 -22.29 -24.24 -12.08
C LEU A 5 -21.48 -23.15 -12.84
N ILE A 6 -21.93 -22.76 -14.03
CA ILE A 6 -21.24 -21.71 -14.83
C ILE A 6 -21.45 -20.34 -14.21
N ILE A 7 -22.65 -20.04 -13.68
CA ILE A 7 -22.93 -18.77 -13.01
C ILE A 7 -22.12 -18.67 -11.69
N ASN A 8 -22.04 -19.75 -10.92
CA ASN A 8 -21.22 -19.79 -9.70
C ASN A 8 -19.71 -19.67 -10.01
N ALA A 9 -19.24 -20.29 -11.10
CA ALA A 9 -17.83 -20.14 -11.53
C ALA A 9 -17.53 -18.72 -12.04
N LEU A 10 -18.48 -18.04 -12.70
CA LEU A 10 -18.32 -16.65 -13.13
C LEU A 10 -18.35 -15.68 -11.93
N HIS A 11 -19.26 -15.88 -10.99
CA HIS A 11 -19.29 -15.10 -9.73
C HIS A 11 -18.03 -15.32 -8.89
N LEU A 12 -17.54 -16.55 -8.80
CA LEU A 12 -16.30 -16.87 -8.11
C LEU A 12 -15.09 -16.20 -8.81
N LYS A 13 -15.04 -16.19 -10.14
CA LYS A 13 -13.99 -15.49 -10.90
C LYS A 13 -14.03 -13.97 -10.71
N MET A 14 -15.22 -13.36 -10.70
CA MET A 14 -15.37 -11.91 -10.48
C MET A 14 -14.98 -11.50 -9.05
N THR A 15 -15.41 -12.25 -8.03
CA THR A 15 -15.06 -11.97 -6.62
C THR A 15 -13.60 -12.24 -6.33
N LEU A 16 -12.99 -13.25 -6.95
CA LEU A 16 -11.56 -13.54 -6.80
C LEU A 16 -10.68 -12.50 -7.53
N ALA A 17 -11.09 -12.03 -8.71
CA ALA A 17 -10.42 -10.95 -9.43
C ALA A 17 -10.37 -9.66 -8.58
N THR A 18 -11.47 -9.31 -7.92
CA THR A 18 -11.53 -8.19 -6.98
C THR A 18 -10.59 -8.41 -5.77
N SER A 19 -10.50 -9.64 -5.27
CA SER A 19 -9.66 -9.99 -4.12
C SER A 19 -8.17 -9.91 -4.40
N ILE A 20 -7.74 -10.16 -5.65
CA ILE A 20 -6.32 -10.06 -6.05
C ILE A 20 -5.92 -8.60 -6.27
N LYS A 21 -6.80 -7.75 -6.79
CA LYS A 21 -6.63 -6.29 -6.83
C LYS A 21 -6.31 -5.74 -5.44
N ILE A 22 -7.05 -6.20 -4.43
CA ILE A 22 -6.87 -5.87 -3.04
C ILE A 22 -5.51 -6.37 -2.51
N ALA A 23 -5.00 -7.50 -2.99
CA ALA A 23 -3.74 -8.06 -2.54
C ALA A 23 -2.54 -7.18 -2.85
N PHE A 24 -2.51 -6.62 -4.05
CA PHE A 24 -1.41 -5.77 -4.47
C PHE A 24 -1.51 -4.37 -3.87
N ALA A 25 -2.72 -3.83 -3.80
CA ALA A 25 -3.00 -2.58 -3.12
C ALA A 25 -2.83 -2.69 -1.59
N ALA A 26 -3.03 -3.87 -0.99
CA ALA A 26 -2.74 -4.09 0.43
C ALA A 26 -1.26 -4.00 0.76
N LEU A 27 -0.36 -4.27 -0.20
CA LEU A 27 1.07 -4.05 -0.01
C LEU A 27 1.41 -2.56 -0.03
N VAL A 28 0.74 -1.80 -0.86
CA VAL A 28 1.02 -0.40 -1.09
C VAL A 28 0.16 0.48 -0.19
N ILE A 29 -1.12 0.21 -0.09
CA ILE A 29 -2.06 0.76 0.92
C ILE A 29 -3.36 -0.03 0.76
N GLY A 30 -3.95 -0.50 1.80
CA GLY A 30 -5.21 -1.25 1.73
C GLY A 30 -6.41 -0.52 1.10
N ALA A 31 -6.23 0.17 0.01
CA ALA A 31 -7.26 0.93 -0.69
C ALA A 31 -7.31 0.57 -2.16
N THR A 32 -8.16 -0.35 -2.54
CA THR A 32 -8.65 -0.45 -3.92
C THR A 32 -10.16 -0.40 -3.93
N MET A 33 -10.70 0.58 -4.61
CA MET A 33 -12.11 0.64 -4.90
C MET A 33 -12.49 -0.51 -5.84
N ALA A 34 -13.42 -1.36 -5.40
CA ALA A 34 -14.15 -2.22 -6.29
C ALA A 34 -15.01 -1.33 -7.21
N PHE A 35 -14.63 -1.21 -8.48
CA PHE A 35 -15.49 -0.59 -9.46
C PHE A 35 -16.66 -1.55 -9.73
N VAL A 36 -17.80 -1.25 -9.15
CA VAL A 36 -19.10 -1.77 -9.58
C VAL A 36 -19.60 -0.77 -10.63
N PRO A 37 -19.86 -1.18 -11.87
CA PRO A 37 -20.54 -0.31 -12.81
C PRO A 37 -22.00 -0.19 -12.37
N THR A 38 -22.30 0.81 -11.56
CA THR A 38 -23.69 1.16 -11.26
C THR A 38 -24.04 2.45 -11.99
N SER A 39 -25.00 2.35 -12.87
CA SER A 39 -25.71 3.45 -13.53
C SER A 39 -26.65 4.19 -12.57
N VAL A 40 -26.25 4.37 -11.31
CA VAL A 40 -27.02 5.14 -10.31
C VAL A 40 -26.07 6.16 -9.68
N PRO A 41 -26.37 7.47 -9.76
CA PRO A 41 -25.55 8.46 -9.08
C PRO A 41 -25.66 8.24 -7.57
N PRO A 42 -24.54 8.28 -6.81
CA PRO A 42 -24.57 8.12 -5.37
C PRO A 42 -25.27 9.34 -4.76
N GLN A 43 -26.43 9.11 -4.15
CA GLN A 43 -27.00 10.06 -3.18
C GLN A 43 -26.16 9.92 -1.91
N TYR A 44 -25.20 10.82 -1.73
CA TYR A 44 -24.45 10.92 -0.47
C TYR A 44 -25.42 11.38 0.62
N SER A 45 -25.79 10.44 1.49
CA SER A 45 -26.45 10.77 2.74
C SER A 45 -25.46 11.53 3.61
N THR A 46 -25.76 12.78 3.93
CA THR A 46 -25.01 13.67 4.81
C THR A 46 -24.99 13.25 6.29
N ALA A 47 -25.42 12.03 6.60
CA ALA A 47 -25.57 11.52 7.97
C ALA A 47 -24.29 11.00 8.63
N PHE A 48 -23.13 10.94 7.92
CA PHE A 48 -21.88 10.39 8.47
C PHE A 48 -20.85 11.44 8.94
N LEU A 49 -21.22 12.73 9.01
CA LEU A 49 -20.28 13.78 9.45
C LEU A 49 -20.30 14.03 10.98
N THR A 50 -20.91 13.19 11.79
CA THR A 50 -21.12 13.47 13.23
C THR A 50 -20.06 12.88 14.16
N ASN A 51 -18.98 12.29 13.71
CA ASN A 51 -17.89 11.81 14.58
C ASN A 51 -16.49 12.38 14.22
N ALA A 52 -16.44 13.63 13.76
CA ALA A 52 -15.17 14.36 13.64
C ALA A 52 -14.52 14.70 15.00
N ALA A 53 -15.19 14.40 16.11
CA ALA A 53 -14.74 14.73 17.47
C ALA A 53 -13.68 13.76 18.04
N ASP A 54 -13.43 12.59 17.44
CA ASP A 54 -12.47 11.60 17.94
C ASP A 54 -11.07 11.70 17.29
N PHE A 55 -10.82 12.70 16.47
CA PHE A 55 -9.46 12.99 16.05
C PHE A 55 -8.75 13.79 17.14
N PRO A 56 -7.59 13.35 17.64
CA PRO A 56 -6.80 14.17 18.54
C PRO A 56 -6.50 15.50 17.84
N THR A 57 -6.96 16.61 18.43
CA THR A 57 -6.83 17.98 17.92
C THR A 57 -5.38 18.48 17.85
N GLN A 58 -4.42 17.70 18.31
CA GLN A 58 -2.98 17.93 18.16
C GLN A 58 -2.37 16.81 17.31
N MET A 59 -2.31 17.02 16.01
CA MET A 59 -1.38 16.28 15.15
C MET A 59 0.04 16.63 15.58
N PRO A 60 0.85 15.69 16.08
CA PRO A 60 2.27 15.97 16.29
C PRO A 60 2.89 16.22 14.93
N ASN A 61 3.47 17.39 14.76
CA ASN A 61 4.30 17.84 13.64
C ASN A 61 3.80 17.43 12.25
N SER A 62 3.48 18.44 11.45
CA SER A 62 3.02 18.28 10.06
C SER A 62 3.85 17.18 9.36
N THR A 63 3.21 16.34 8.56
CA THR A 63 3.87 15.36 7.68
C THR A 63 4.89 16.00 6.71
N CYS A 64 5.01 17.33 6.75
CA CYS A 64 5.96 18.15 6.01
C CYS A 64 7.34 18.28 6.67
N SER A 65 7.56 17.67 7.83
CA SER A 65 8.84 17.82 8.56
C SER A 65 9.96 17.04 7.88
N ALA A 66 11.16 17.63 7.91
CA ALA A 66 12.34 16.93 7.42
C ALA A 66 12.66 15.71 8.29
N MET A 67 13.11 14.65 7.64
CA MET A 67 13.63 13.46 8.30
C MET A 67 15.12 13.68 8.64
N ASN A 68 15.49 13.40 9.88
CA ASN A 68 16.89 13.53 10.30
C ASN A 68 17.77 12.41 9.74
N ASP A 69 17.19 11.23 9.56
CA ASP A 69 17.86 10.05 9.03
C ASP A 69 16.83 9.09 8.41
N VAL A 70 17.28 8.25 7.46
CA VAL A 70 16.43 7.27 6.79
C VAL A 70 17.00 5.87 6.93
N PRO A 71 16.16 4.82 7.15
CA PRO A 71 16.61 3.46 7.42
C PRO A 71 16.95 2.66 6.16
N PHE A 72 17.12 3.29 5.03
CA PHE A 72 17.40 2.67 3.74
C PHE A 72 18.47 3.45 2.98
N GLN A 73 18.98 2.86 1.92
CA GLN A 73 19.95 3.51 1.02
C GLN A 73 19.71 3.09 -0.43
N ALA A 74 20.36 3.79 -1.36
CA ALA A 74 20.37 3.41 -2.78
C ALA A 74 20.94 2.00 -2.96
N GLY A 75 20.31 1.21 -3.83
CA GLY A 75 20.62 -0.19 -4.05
C GLY A 75 19.86 -1.15 -3.14
N GLU A 76 19.04 -0.66 -2.19
CA GLU A 76 18.13 -1.54 -1.46
C GLU A 76 17.13 -2.19 -2.42
N GLU A 77 17.00 -3.51 -2.32
CA GLU A 77 15.98 -4.28 -3.02
C GLU A 77 15.35 -5.28 -2.05
N LEU A 78 14.04 -5.23 -1.94
CA LEU A 78 13.22 -6.12 -1.11
C LEU A 78 12.29 -6.92 -2.02
N VAL A 79 12.36 -8.24 -1.94
CA VAL A 79 11.49 -9.15 -2.73
C VAL A 79 10.50 -9.83 -1.80
N TYR A 80 9.25 -9.81 -2.15
CA TYR A 80 8.15 -10.41 -1.39
C TYR A 80 7.45 -11.48 -2.21
N LYS A 81 7.03 -12.55 -1.54
CA LYS A 81 6.14 -13.55 -2.09
C LYS A 81 4.71 -13.29 -1.65
N ILE A 82 3.80 -13.28 -2.61
CA ILE A 82 2.38 -13.02 -2.39
C ILE A 82 1.64 -14.35 -2.37
N TYR A 83 0.87 -14.57 -1.30
CA TYR A 83 -0.01 -15.72 -1.14
C TYR A 83 -1.45 -15.25 -1.06
N TYR A 84 -2.33 -16.00 -1.71
CA TYR A 84 -3.76 -15.85 -1.58
C TYR A 84 -4.35 -17.03 -0.82
N ASN A 85 -5.24 -16.77 0.14
CA ASN A 85 -5.95 -17.81 0.89
C ASN A 85 -7.35 -17.97 0.30
N LEU A 86 -7.61 -19.17 -0.20
CA LEU A 86 -8.94 -19.62 -0.60
C LEU A 86 -9.30 -20.88 0.17
N ASN A 87 -10.41 -20.86 0.92
CA ASN A 87 -10.87 -22.03 1.68
C ASN A 87 -9.78 -22.70 2.52
N PHE A 88 -9.04 -21.88 3.30
CA PHE A 88 -7.95 -22.31 4.20
C PHE A 88 -6.66 -22.79 3.51
N VAL A 89 -6.58 -22.74 2.19
CA VAL A 89 -5.38 -23.11 1.45
C VAL A 89 -4.63 -21.86 0.99
N TRP A 90 -3.34 -21.75 1.35
CA TRP A 90 -2.45 -20.67 0.90
C TRP A 90 -1.80 -21.01 -0.43
N ILE A 91 -2.19 -20.32 -1.49
CA ILE A 91 -1.70 -20.50 -2.86
C ILE A 91 -0.70 -19.38 -3.17
N PRO A 92 0.54 -19.70 -3.60
CA PRO A 92 1.47 -18.68 -4.06
C PRO A 92 0.95 -18.07 -5.36
N ALA A 93 0.68 -16.76 -5.34
CA ALA A 93 0.04 -16.05 -6.46
C ALA A 93 1.05 -15.24 -7.30
N GLY A 94 2.11 -14.71 -6.68
CA GLY A 94 3.06 -13.86 -7.39
C GLY A 94 4.17 -13.33 -6.49
N GLU A 95 4.90 -12.36 -7.01
CA GLU A 95 5.96 -11.65 -6.32
C GLU A 95 5.81 -10.13 -6.46
N ALA A 96 6.30 -9.41 -5.44
CA ALA A 96 6.49 -7.96 -5.49
C ALA A 96 7.95 -7.64 -5.20
N THR A 97 8.52 -6.69 -5.94
CA THR A 97 9.90 -6.23 -5.75
C THR A 97 9.90 -4.72 -5.55
N PHE A 98 10.53 -4.27 -4.46
CA PHE A 98 10.71 -2.86 -4.12
C PHE A 98 12.17 -2.49 -4.25
N LYS A 99 12.45 -1.30 -4.79
CA LYS A 99 13.81 -0.80 -4.97
C LYS A 99 13.93 0.66 -4.55
N VAL A 100 15.12 1.03 -4.10
CA VAL A 100 15.53 2.40 -3.81
C VAL A 100 16.69 2.76 -4.72
N GLU A 101 16.55 3.84 -5.47
CA GLU A 101 17.60 4.43 -6.31
C GLU A 101 17.83 5.88 -5.88
N ASP A 102 19.07 6.35 -6.08
CA ASP A 102 19.47 7.73 -5.78
C ASP A 102 19.53 8.53 -7.09
N GLU A 103 18.73 9.59 -7.20
CA GLU A 103 18.75 10.51 -8.32
C GLU A 103 19.21 11.93 -7.90
N GLY A 104 20.26 12.00 -7.09
CA GLY A 104 20.85 13.28 -6.66
C GLY A 104 20.02 13.98 -5.58
N SER A 105 19.12 14.88 -5.93
CA SER A 105 18.28 15.61 -4.97
C SER A 105 17.09 14.84 -4.43
N ARG A 106 16.76 13.67 -5.04
CA ARG A 106 15.58 12.87 -4.72
C ARG A 106 15.91 11.39 -4.69
N TYR A 107 15.08 10.61 -3.99
CA TYR A 107 15.02 9.17 -4.13
C TYR A 107 14.04 8.80 -5.24
N HIS A 108 14.38 7.74 -5.98
CA HIS A 108 13.43 7.04 -6.84
C HIS A 108 13.07 5.72 -6.16
N PHE A 109 11.85 5.65 -5.65
CA PHE A 109 11.26 4.41 -5.16
C PHE A 109 10.52 3.75 -6.30
N SER A 110 10.73 2.45 -6.49
CA SER A 110 9.96 1.67 -7.44
C SER A 110 9.41 0.40 -6.82
N ALA A 111 8.24 -0.03 -7.28
CA ALA A 111 7.67 -1.33 -6.94
C ALA A 111 7.08 -2.00 -8.16
N THR A 112 7.32 -3.29 -8.31
CA THR A 112 6.72 -4.12 -9.35
C THR A 112 5.95 -5.26 -8.71
N GLY A 113 4.81 -5.62 -9.31
CA GLY A 113 4.00 -6.73 -8.89
C GLY A 113 3.61 -7.61 -10.06
N ILE A 114 3.95 -8.89 -9.94
CA ILE A 114 3.85 -9.83 -11.04
C ILE A 114 3.27 -11.14 -10.52
N THR A 115 2.19 -11.62 -11.15
CA THR A 115 1.69 -12.97 -10.90
C THR A 115 2.58 -14.02 -11.57
N TYR A 116 2.67 -15.20 -10.96
CA TYR A 116 3.36 -16.33 -11.57
C TYR A 116 2.60 -16.85 -12.81
N ASP A 117 3.32 -17.34 -13.81
CA ASP A 117 2.75 -17.89 -15.03
C ASP A 117 1.74 -19.02 -14.74
N SER A 118 2.03 -19.85 -13.72
CA SER A 118 1.12 -20.89 -13.25
C SER A 118 -0.21 -20.38 -12.70
N TYR A 119 -0.32 -19.07 -12.46
CA TYR A 119 -1.50 -18.40 -11.92
C TYR A 119 -2.22 -17.53 -12.97
N GLU A 120 -1.54 -17.17 -14.08
CA GLU A 120 -2.05 -16.23 -15.10
C GLU A 120 -3.27 -16.72 -15.86
N TRP A 121 -3.51 -18.04 -15.93
CA TRP A 121 -4.74 -18.58 -16.49
C TRP A 121 -5.98 -18.13 -15.71
N PHE A 122 -5.78 -17.78 -14.44
CA PHE A 122 -6.82 -17.33 -13.54
C PHE A 122 -6.87 -15.80 -13.45
N TYR A 123 -5.75 -15.14 -13.15
CA TYR A 123 -5.66 -13.69 -13.04
C TYR A 123 -4.22 -13.21 -13.31
N LYS A 124 -4.07 -12.35 -14.30
CA LYS A 124 -2.77 -11.81 -14.70
C LYS A 124 -2.58 -10.41 -14.14
N VAL A 125 -1.48 -10.17 -13.40
CA VAL A 125 -1.08 -8.87 -12.86
C VAL A 125 0.32 -8.51 -13.35
N ARG A 126 0.46 -7.27 -13.80
CA ARG A 126 1.71 -6.62 -14.17
C ARG A 126 1.60 -5.14 -13.76
N ASP A 127 1.91 -4.87 -12.50
CA ASP A 127 1.75 -3.54 -11.93
C ASP A 127 3.12 -2.92 -11.66
N TYR A 128 3.25 -1.65 -11.98
CA TYR A 128 4.47 -0.88 -11.82
C TYR A 128 4.13 0.45 -11.15
N TYR A 129 4.89 0.76 -10.11
CA TYR A 129 4.79 1.99 -9.35
C TYR A 129 6.14 2.67 -9.30
N HIS A 130 6.16 3.98 -9.49
CA HIS A 130 7.34 4.81 -9.36
C HIS A 130 7.00 6.05 -8.57
N THR A 131 7.86 6.40 -7.60
CA THR A 131 7.74 7.63 -6.83
C THR A 131 9.09 8.30 -6.76
N TYR A 132 9.13 9.54 -7.17
CA TYR A 132 10.28 10.42 -7.03
C TYR A 132 10.04 11.30 -5.82
N ALA A 133 10.77 11.05 -4.73
CA ALA A 133 10.54 11.67 -3.44
C ALA A 133 11.71 12.58 -3.03
N ASP A 134 11.38 13.72 -2.45
CA ASP A 134 12.36 14.60 -1.83
C ASP A 134 13.13 13.87 -0.73
N LYS A 135 14.44 14.02 -0.70
CA LYS A 135 15.31 13.30 0.26
C LYS A 135 15.15 13.73 1.69
N GLN A 136 14.75 14.98 1.92
CA GLN A 136 14.64 15.51 3.28
C GLN A 136 13.30 15.14 3.91
N THR A 137 12.22 15.21 3.14
CA THR A 137 10.86 15.03 3.65
C THR A 137 10.25 13.68 3.32
N LEU A 138 10.82 12.95 2.36
CA LEU A 138 10.28 11.73 1.74
C LEU A 138 8.92 11.97 1.06
N LEU A 139 8.51 13.22 0.89
CA LEU A 139 7.28 13.55 0.19
C LEU A 139 7.45 13.39 -1.32
N PRO A 140 6.44 12.85 -2.02
CA PRO A 140 6.51 12.69 -3.46
C PRO A 140 6.54 14.05 -4.16
N GLN A 141 7.40 14.17 -5.16
CA GLN A 141 7.39 15.22 -6.18
C GLN A 141 6.63 14.73 -7.41
N THR A 142 6.79 13.44 -7.75
CA THR A 142 6.08 12.78 -8.85
C THR A 142 5.75 11.37 -8.44
N SER A 143 4.54 10.91 -8.74
CA SER A 143 4.16 9.49 -8.67
C SER A 143 3.61 9.02 -10.01
N ILE A 144 3.93 7.78 -10.39
CA ILE A 144 3.47 7.14 -11.62
C ILE A 144 2.99 5.73 -11.28
N ARG A 145 1.82 5.36 -11.78
CA ARG A 145 1.28 4.01 -11.68
C ARG A 145 0.94 3.47 -13.06
N HIS A 146 1.46 2.30 -13.36
CA HIS A 146 1.05 1.48 -14.50
C HIS A 146 0.40 0.21 -13.95
N ILE A 147 -0.90 0.14 -13.97
CA ILE A 147 -1.69 -1.00 -13.50
C ILE A 147 -2.15 -1.79 -14.72
N LYS A 148 -1.83 -3.07 -14.75
CA LYS A 148 -2.27 -3.96 -15.82
C LYS A 148 -2.73 -5.29 -15.24
N GLU A 149 -4.03 -5.39 -15.01
CA GLU A 149 -4.69 -6.51 -14.40
C GLU A 149 -5.75 -7.09 -15.33
N ASN A 150 -5.45 -8.21 -15.98
CA ASN A 150 -6.28 -8.78 -17.04
C ASN A 150 -6.62 -7.74 -18.13
N LYS A 151 -7.90 -7.31 -18.18
CA LYS A 151 -8.42 -6.29 -19.10
C LYS A 151 -8.41 -4.88 -18.53
N TYR A 152 -8.12 -4.74 -17.25
CA TYR A 152 -8.06 -3.45 -16.58
C TYR A 152 -6.66 -2.86 -16.75
N ILE A 153 -6.57 -1.70 -17.39
CA ILE A 153 -5.31 -1.02 -17.67
C ILE A 153 -5.47 0.44 -17.26
N ILE A 154 -4.56 0.93 -16.41
CA ILE A 154 -4.48 2.34 -16.02
C ILE A 154 -3.03 2.79 -16.09
N TYR A 155 -2.84 3.96 -16.66
CA TYR A 155 -1.72 4.85 -16.47
C TYR A 155 -2.19 6.06 -15.66
N ASP A 156 -1.47 6.37 -14.57
CA ASP A 156 -1.78 7.51 -13.73
C ASP A 156 -0.46 8.17 -13.29
N LYS A 157 -0.35 9.48 -13.52
CA LYS A 157 0.79 10.29 -13.13
C LYS A 157 0.31 11.49 -12.35
N VAL A 158 0.91 11.74 -11.19
CA VAL A 158 0.64 12.91 -10.35
C VAL A 158 1.93 13.66 -10.10
N GLU A 159 1.91 14.97 -10.34
CA GLU A 159 2.97 15.92 -9.99
C GLU A 159 2.53 16.70 -8.74
N TYR A 160 3.37 16.74 -7.71
CA TYR A 160 3.06 17.37 -6.44
C TYR A 160 3.87 18.64 -6.22
N ASP A 161 3.19 19.74 -5.96
CA ASP A 161 3.76 20.95 -5.38
C ASP A 161 3.36 21.03 -3.90
N GLN A 162 4.11 20.31 -3.07
CA GLN A 162 3.84 20.20 -1.64
C GLN A 162 3.88 21.54 -0.93
N LYS A 163 4.76 22.45 -1.37
CA LYS A 163 4.94 23.78 -0.79
C LYS A 163 3.71 24.66 -1.02
N ASN A 164 3.16 24.65 -2.21
CA ASN A 164 2.00 25.45 -2.59
C ASN A 164 0.68 24.70 -2.41
N ARG A 165 0.71 23.48 -1.85
CA ARG A 165 -0.46 22.65 -1.60
C ARG A 165 -1.27 22.38 -2.86
N LYS A 166 -0.58 22.05 -3.94
CA LYS A 166 -1.19 21.74 -5.23
C LYS A 166 -0.66 20.40 -5.76
N ALA A 167 -1.47 19.76 -6.55
CA ALA A 167 -1.04 18.66 -7.40
C ALA A 167 -1.75 18.75 -8.75
N SER A 168 -1.11 18.23 -9.80
CA SER A 168 -1.73 18.01 -11.09
C SER A 168 -1.64 16.53 -11.45
N TYR A 169 -2.63 16.03 -12.15
CA TYR A 169 -2.66 14.63 -12.55
C TYR A 169 -2.99 14.46 -14.03
N VAL A 170 -2.50 13.36 -14.58
CA VAL A 170 -2.82 12.88 -15.92
C VAL A 170 -3.14 11.39 -15.82
N ARG A 171 -4.30 10.97 -16.36
CA ARG A 171 -4.77 9.58 -16.31
C ARG A 171 -5.28 9.08 -17.64
N GLY A 172 -5.08 7.80 -17.92
CA GLY A 172 -5.59 7.10 -19.09
C GLY A 172 -5.29 5.61 -19.06
N GLN A 173 -5.36 4.95 -20.21
CA GLN A 173 -4.96 3.55 -20.33
C GLN A 173 -3.43 3.39 -20.49
N THR A 174 -2.81 4.33 -21.19
CA THR A 174 -1.36 4.42 -21.40
C THR A 174 -0.95 5.87 -21.32
N GLN A 175 0.34 6.13 -21.22
CA GLN A 175 0.89 7.49 -21.23
C GLN A 175 0.43 8.28 -22.47
N ASP A 176 0.49 7.67 -23.66
CA ASP A 176 0.12 8.31 -24.94
C ASP A 176 -1.41 8.49 -25.08
N ARG A 177 -2.20 7.79 -24.27
CA ARG A 177 -3.66 7.84 -24.26
C ARG A 177 -4.21 8.37 -22.94
N ALA A 178 -3.43 9.17 -22.24
CA ALA A 178 -3.84 9.82 -21.01
C ALA A 178 -4.64 11.10 -21.39
N THR A 179 -5.96 10.99 -21.32
CA THR A 179 -6.90 12.05 -21.74
C THR A 179 -7.56 12.77 -20.57
N LEU A 180 -7.63 12.15 -19.41
CA LEU A 180 -8.13 12.79 -18.19
C LEU A 180 -6.98 13.52 -17.51
N ASN A 181 -7.16 14.80 -17.22
CA ASN A 181 -6.21 15.62 -16.48
C ASN A 181 -6.93 16.63 -15.60
N GLY A 182 -6.25 17.11 -14.56
CA GLY A 182 -6.80 18.10 -13.66
C GLY A 182 -5.79 18.59 -12.63
N ASN A 183 -6.28 19.52 -11.80
CA ASN A 183 -5.52 20.09 -10.69
C ASN A 183 -6.29 19.84 -9.38
N LEU A 184 -5.53 19.61 -8.32
CA LEU A 184 -6.03 19.33 -6.99
C LEU A 184 -5.43 20.30 -5.99
N THR A 185 -6.19 20.66 -4.96
CA THR A 185 -5.69 21.36 -3.79
C THR A 185 -5.42 20.34 -2.69
N LEU A 186 -4.19 20.31 -2.20
CA LEU A 186 -3.80 19.43 -1.10
C LEU A 186 -4.20 20.04 0.23
N SER A 187 -4.91 19.29 1.07
CA SER A 187 -5.30 19.75 2.41
C SER A 187 -4.11 19.81 3.38
N ASP A 188 -3.00 19.11 3.05
CA ASP A 188 -1.75 19.06 3.82
C ASP A 188 -0.65 18.48 2.95
N CYS A 189 0.58 18.28 3.48
CA CYS A 189 1.56 17.44 2.82
C CYS A 189 1.03 16.02 2.70
N MET A 190 1.13 15.46 1.50
CA MET A 190 0.57 14.15 1.20
C MET A 190 1.62 13.21 0.65
N HIS A 191 1.58 12.00 1.13
CA HIS A 191 2.30 10.89 0.53
C HIS A 191 1.49 10.29 -0.61
N ASP A 192 2.18 9.58 -1.48
CA ASP A 192 1.58 8.58 -2.35
C ASP A 192 1.74 7.18 -1.74
N VAL A 193 1.33 6.18 -2.50
CA VAL A 193 1.30 4.78 -2.06
C VAL A 193 2.67 4.17 -1.78
N LEU A 194 3.76 4.65 -2.41
CA LEU A 194 5.12 4.17 -2.13
C LEU A 194 5.83 5.00 -1.08
N SER A 195 5.79 6.32 -1.19
CA SER A 195 6.48 7.20 -0.24
C SER A 195 6.02 7.00 1.20
N ILE A 196 4.74 6.68 1.41
CA ILE A 196 4.22 6.39 2.75
C ILE A 196 4.90 5.18 3.40
N ILE A 197 5.26 4.15 2.64
CA ILE A 197 5.95 2.95 3.17
C ILE A 197 7.32 3.35 3.69
N TYR A 198 8.08 4.12 2.91
CA TYR A 198 9.41 4.58 3.28
C TYR A 198 9.38 5.61 4.41
N TYR A 199 8.38 6.49 4.42
CA TYR A 199 8.12 7.42 5.52
C TYR A 199 7.86 6.67 6.83
N CYS A 200 6.97 5.67 6.81
CA CYS A 200 6.68 4.86 8.00
C CYS A 200 7.95 4.15 8.52
N ARG A 201 8.84 3.68 7.66
CA ARG A 201 10.12 3.09 8.08
C ARG A 201 11.05 4.11 8.74
N ALA A 202 10.96 5.39 8.36
CA ALA A 202 11.83 6.46 8.88
C ALA A 202 11.37 7.02 10.25
N LEU A 203 10.20 6.64 10.74
CA LEU A 203 9.72 7.08 12.04
C LEU A 203 10.43 6.39 13.21
N ASP A 204 10.51 7.08 14.33
CA ASP A 204 11.08 6.53 15.57
C ASP A 204 10.03 5.74 16.36
N TYR A 205 10.34 4.47 16.61
CA TYR A 205 9.51 3.56 17.39
C TYR A 205 10.18 3.12 18.70
N THR A 206 11.26 3.77 19.13
CA THR A 206 12.04 3.34 20.29
C THR A 206 11.20 3.23 21.55
N ASN A 207 10.39 4.24 21.84
CA ASN A 207 9.54 4.32 23.04
C ASN A 207 8.05 4.15 22.75
N VAL A 208 7.70 3.58 21.59
CA VAL A 208 6.29 3.41 21.20
C VAL A 208 5.56 2.47 22.17
N GLN A 209 4.34 2.87 22.53
CA GLN A 209 3.47 2.09 23.41
C GLN A 209 2.32 1.43 22.62
N PRO A 210 1.89 0.22 23.02
CA PRO A 210 0.70 -0.41 22.42
C PRO A 210 -0.50 0.54 22.46
N GLY A 211 -1.19 0.65 21.30
CA GLY A 211 -2.32 1.57 21.12
C GLY A 211 -1.93 2.95 20.59
N GLN A 212 -0.66 3.29 20.50
CA GLN A 212 -0.21 4.56 19.92
C GLN A 212 -0.49 4.60 18.42
N ASP A 213 -1.06 5.72 17.98
CA ASP A 213 -1.43 5.99 16.59
C ASP A 213 -0.40 6.91 15.91
N PHE A 214 -0.12 6.62 14.64
CA PHE A 214 0.71 7.42 13.75
C PHE A 214 -0.15 7.89 12.57
N PRO A 215 -0.51 9.19 12.55
CA PRO A 215 -1.32 9.74 11.46
C PRO A 215 -0.47 9.99 10.22
N ALA A 216 -1.06 9.78 9.04
CA ALA A 216 -0.51 10.16 7.76
C ALA A 216 -1.64 10.56 6.79
N LYS A 217 -1.29 11.16 5.67
CA LYS A 217 -2.22 11.47 4.59
C LYS A 217 -1.66 10.97 3.27
N ILE A 218 -2.50 10.30 2.52
CA ILE A 218 -2.14 9.77 1.22
C ILE A 218 -3.08 10.31 0.14
N MET A 219 -2.54 10.44 -1.06
CA MET A 219 -3.32 10.67 -2.26
C MET A 219 -3.40 9.40 -3.09
N LEU A 220 -4.61 9.02 -3.46
CA LEU A 220 -4.89 7.90 -4.34
C LEU A 220 -6.16 8.21 -5.14
N ASP A 221 -6.14 7.98 -6.46
CA ASP A 221 -7.29 8.19 -7.35
C ASP A 221 -7.91 9.60 -7.23
N GLU A 222 -7.06 10.65 -7.21
CA GLU A 222 -7.40 12.07 -7.06
C GLU A 222 -8.09 12.43 -5.74
N GLU A 223 -8.10 11.51 -4.78
CA GLU A 223 -8.69 11.74 -3.46
C GLU A 223 -7.64 11.68 -2.35
N ALA A 224 -7.85 12.50 -1.31
CA ALA A 224 -7.03 12.52 -0.12
C ALA A 224 -7.62 11.60 0.95
N TYR A 225 -6.86 10.63 1.39
CA TYR A 225 -7.26 9.70 2.44
C TYR A 225 -6.45 9.93 3.71
N PRO A 226 -7.09 10.21 4.86
CA PRO A 226 -6.43 10.14 6.13
C PRO A 226 -6.14 8.68 6.45
N LEU A 227 -4.88 8.39 6.73
CA LEU A 227 -4.38 7.10 7.17
C LEU A 227 -3.92 7.21 8.62
N ARG A 228 -4.29 6.25 9.43
CA ARG A 228 -3.79 6.09 10.78
C ARG A 228 -3.32 4.65 10.93
N TYR A 229 -2.07 4.45 11.34
CA TYR A 229 -1.63 3.11 11.68
C TYR A 229 -1.25 3.03 13.15
N ARG A 230 -1.79 2.00 13.79
CA ARG A 230 -1.69 1.79 15.22
C ARG A 230 -0.59 0.79 15.50
N PHE A 231 0.31 1.14 16.41
CA PHE A 231 1.24 0.18 16.98
C PHE A 231 0.49 -0.77 17.92
N LEU A 232 0.73 -2.08 17.75
CA LEU A 232 0.05 -3.12 18.53
C LEU A 232 0.96 -3.79 19.56
N ALA A 233 2.16 -4.18 19.15
CA ALA A 233 3.09 -4.92 20.03
C ALA A 233 4.49 -5.02 19.41
N ARG A 234 5.47 -5.32 20.29
CA ARG A 234 6.73 -5.98 19.91
C ARG A 234 6.58 -7.47 20.18
N GLU A 235 6.95 -8.29 19.22
CA GLU A 235 6.80 -9.76 19.34
C GLU A 235 7.80 -10.49 18.44
N GLU A 236 8.07 -11.77 18.76
CA GLU A 236 8.78 -12.64 17.83
C GLU A 236 7.86 -13.09 16.71
N LYS A 237 8.33 -12.97 15.45
CA LYS A 237 7.60 -13.40 14.27
C LYS A 237 8.39 -14.38 13.44
N SER A 238 7.83 -15.56 13.21
CA SER A 238 8.39 -16.52 12.25
C SER A 238 8.01 -16.13 10.82
N ILE A 239 9.02 -15.99 9.97
CA ILE A 239 8.90 -15.68 8.55
C ILE A 239 9.30 -16.92 7.75
N ARG A 240 8.36 -17.40 6.93
CA ARG A 240 8.56 -18.64 6.17
C ARG A 240 9.79 -18.57 5.27
N GLY A 241 10.71 -19.50 5.43
CA GLY A 241 11.95 -19.59 4.67
C GLY A 241 13.09 -18.69 5.16
N LEU A 242 12.85 -17.79 6.14
CA LEU A 242 13.86 -16.86 6.65
C LEU A 242 14.18 -17.05 8.13
N GLY A 243 13.32 -17.74 8.91
CA GLY A 243 13.51 -17.94 10.34
C GLY A 243 12.70 -16.98 11.20
N LYS A 244 13.19 -16.69 12.39
CA LYS A 244 12.53 -15.85 13.40
C LYS A 244 13.13 -14.46 13.45
N PHE A 245 12.28 -13.47 13.74
CA PHE A 245 12.65 -12.06 13.83
C PHE A 245 11.99 -11.44 15.05
N GLU A 246 12.68 -10.53 15.72
CA GLU A 246 12.01 -9.53 16.54
C GLU A 246 11.27 -8.56 15.62
N ALA A 247 10.01 -8.28 15.92
CA ALA A 247 9.15 -7.53 15.03
C ALA A 247 8.25 -6.52 15.76
N LEU A 248 8.06 -5.38 15.12
CA LEU A 248 7.04 -4.39 15.44
C LEU A 248 5.76 -4.75 14.69
N ARG A 249 4.65 -4.92 15.40
CA ARG A 249 3.35 -5.17 14.78
C ARG A 249 2.48 -3.93 14.76
N PHE A 250 1.96 -3.61 13.57
CA PHE A 250 1.07 -2.48 13.33
C PHE A 250 -0.25 -2.93 12.71
N SER A 251 -1.29 -2.10 12.89
CA SER A 251 -2.57 -2.22 12.16
C SER A 251 -2.91 -0.88 11.52
N PRO A 252 -2.82 -0.77 10.19
CA PRO A 252 -3.36 0.37 9.47
C PRO A 252 -4.87 0.42 9.64
N GLN A 253 -5.37 1.61 9.94
CA GLN A 253 -6.80 1.91 9.94
C GLN A 253 -7.08 2.78 8.72
N LEU A 254 -7.73 2.18 7.74
CA LEU A 254 -8.18 2.88 6.56
C LEU A 254 -9.53 3.51 6.86
N VAL A 255 -9.65 4.80 6.59
CA VAL A 255 -10.92 5.50 6.73
C VAL A 255 -11.82 5.05 5.58
N SER A 256 -12.82 4.26 5.95
CA SER A 256 -13.99 3.82 5.20
C SER A 256 -13.97 3.90 3.67
N GLY A 257 -13.82 2.77 3.05
CA GLY A 257 -14.31 2.43 1.73
C GLY A 257 -14.81 0.99 1.77
N ASN A 258 -15.70 0.62 0.90
CA ASN A 258 -16.41 -0.67 0.85
C ASN A 258 -15.54 -1.94 0.68
N VAL A 259 -14.25 -1.88 0.96
CA VAL A 259 -13.28 -2.93 0.64
C VAL A 259 -12.94 -3.81 1.83
N PHE A 260 -13.09 -3.33 3.06
CA PHE A 260 -12.81 -4.09 4.26
C PHE A 260 -14.10 -4.44 5.01
N LYS A 261 -14.21 -5.67 5.47
CA LYS A 261 -15.25 -6.05 6.45
C LYS A 261 -15.04 -5.18 7.68
N GLU A 262 -16.09 -4.66 8.26
CA GLU A 262 -16.09 -3.71 9.41
C GLU A 262 -15.19 -4.10 10.59
N ASN A 263 -14.79 -5.38 10.70
CA ASN A 263 -13.93 -5.89 11.76
C ASN A 263 -12.62 -6.53 11.26
N ALA A 264 -12.29 -6.37 9.97
CA ALA A 264 -11.13 -7.01 9.39
C ALA A 264 -9.93 -6.07 9.41
N GLN A 265 -8.99 -6.29 10.33
CA GLN A 265 -7.79 -5.46 10.49
C GLN A 265 -6.63 -6.05 9.68
N MET A 266 -6.07 -5.23 8.80
CA MET A 266 -4.75 -5.50 8.22
C MET A 266 -3.71 -5.52 9.34
N LYS A 267 -2.74 -6.42 9.25
CA LYS A 267 -1.59 -6.50 10.17
C LYS A 267 -0.30 -6.43 9.37
N ILE A 268 0.61 -5.60 9.85
CA ILE A 268 1.95 -5.43 9.29
C ILE A 268 2.95 -5.78 10.39
N TRP A 269 3.93 -6.62 10.07
CA TRP A 269 5.10 -6.88 10.90
C TRP A 269 6.30 -6.28 10.22
N ALA A 270 6.99 -5.37 10.88
CA ALA A 270 8.26 -4.79 10.45
C ALA A 270 9.39 -5.29 11.36
N SER A 271 10.61 -5.40 10.87
CA SER A 271 11.78 -5.76 11.67
C SER A 271 12.01 -4.74 12.78
N ASP A 272 12.22 -5.22 14.01
CA ASP A 272 12.53 -4.36 15.16
C ASP A 272 14.05 -4.11 15.22
N ASP A 273 14.54 -3.43 14.21
CA ASP A 273 15.94 -3.01 14.06
C ASP A 273 16.04 -1.67 13.33
N ALA A 274 17.23 -1.23 13.02
CA ALA A 274 17.46 0.06 12.36
C ALA A 274 16.86 0.15 10.95
N ASN A 275 16.66 -0.98 10.23
CA ASN A 275 16.12 -0.99 8.87
C ASN A 275 14.59 -0.88 8.82
N LYS A 276 13.88 -1.40 9.83
CA LYS A 276 12.41 -1.47 9.89
C LYS A 276 11.79 -2.04 8.60
N VAL A 277 12.39 -3.12 8.09
CA VAL A 277 11.93 -3.79 6.86
C VAL A 277 10.56 -4.43 7.11
N PRO A 278 9.55 -4.19 6.26
CA PRO A 278 8.31 -4.96 6.32
C PRO A 278 8.59 -6.46 6.13
N LEU A 279 8.36 -7.27 7.16
CA LEU A 279 8.62 -8.72 7.14
C LEU A 279 7.43 -9.49 6.59
N MET A 280 6.23 -9.07 6.98
CA MET A 280 4.99 -9.71 6.57
C MET A 280 3.82 -8.75 6.69
N ILE A 281 2.89 -8.88 5.74
CA ILE A 281 1.59 -8.21 5.76
C ILE A 281 0.50 -9.27 5.61
N GLU A 282 -0.51 -9.21 6.46
CA GLU A 282 -1.75 -9.99 6.32
C GLU A 282 -2.91 -9.03 6.16
N SER A 283 -3.68 -9.21 5.11
CA SER A 283 -4.88 -8.42 4.85
C SER A 283 -6.05 -9.32 4.53
N PRO A 284 -7.16 -9.20 5.26
CA PRO A 284 -8.41 -9.78 4.81
C PRO A 284 -8.87 -9.05 3.54
N VAL A 285 -9.46 -9.78 2.65
CA VAL A 285 -10.05 -9.26 1.42
C VAL A 285 -11.52 -9.67 1.34
N ALA A 286 -12.28 -9.17 0.36
CA ALA A 286 -13.71 -9.45 0.23
C ALA A 286 -14.02 -10.96 0.26
N VAL A 287 -13.15 -11.77 -0.36
CA VAL A 287 -13.20 -13.24 -0.31
C VAL A 287 -11.82 -13.76 0.06
N GLY A 288 -11.67 -14.37 1.24
CA GLY A 288 -10.41 -14.91 1.72
C GLY A 288 -9.49 -13.88 2.37
N SER A 289 -8.19 -14.06 2.20
CA SER A 289 -7.15 -13.16 2.71
C SER A 289 -5.89 -13.23 1.86
N VAL A 290 -5.06 -12.20 1.97
CA VAL A 290 -3.77 -12.10 1.30
C VAL A 290 -2.67 -12.04 2.35
N LYS A 291 -1.58 -12.70 2.07
CA LYS A 291 -0.36 -12.64 2.84
C LYS A 291 0.80 -12.30 1.92
N ILE A 292 1.56 -11.29 2.31
CA ILE A 292 2.75 -10.83 1.62
C ILE A 292 3.90 -11.05 2.56
N VAL A 293 4.90 -11.83 2.14
CA VAL A 293 5.97 -12.33 3.02
C VAL A 293 7.30 -11.99 2.39
N LEU A 294 8.21 -11.36 3.15
CA LEU A 294 9.57 -11.12 2.72
C LEU A 294 10.21 -12.45 2.28
N LYS A 295 10.78 -12.45 1.08
CA LYS A 295 11.45 -13.60 0.46
C LYS A 295 12.96 -13.44 0.48
N SER A 296 13.44 -12.25 0.12
CA SER A 296 14.86 -11.91 0.08
C SER A 296 15.07 -10.40 0.11
N TRP A 297 16.29 -10.00 0.44
CA TRP A 297 16.71 -8.60 0.43
C TRP A 297 18.17 -8.49 0.01
N LYS A 298 18.55 -7.31 -0.46
CA LYS A 298 19.94 -6.88 -0.65
C LYS A 298 20.07 -5.37 -0.45
N GLY A 299 21.28 -4.90 -0.25
CA GLY A 299 21.57 -3.47 -0.19
C GLY A 299 20.92 -2.73 1.00
N LEU A 300 20.60 -3.43 2.10
CA LEU A 300 20.13 -2.78 3.32
C LEU A 300 21.20 -1.81 3.84
N ARG A 301 20.77 -0.72 4.47
CA ARG A 301 21.65 0.27 5.06
C ARG A 301 22.36 -0.24 6.32
N TYR A 302 21.69 -1.07 7.09
CA TYR A 302 22.18 -1.67 8.33
C TYR A 302 22.03 -3.19 8.28
N ASP A 303 22.74 -3.87 9.18
CA ASP A 303 22.53 -5.30 9.39
C ASP A 303 21.09 -5.58 9.84
N LEU A 304 20.50 -6.67 9.36
CA LEU A 304 19.17 -7.10 9.78
C LEU A 304 19.25 -7.81 11.15
N SER A 305 19.58 -7.02 12.18
CA SER A 305 19.91 -7.51 13.52
C SER A 305 18.72 -8.08 14.29
N SER A 306 17.51 -7.80 13.87
CA SER A 306 16.28 -8.42 14.40
C SER A 306 16.12 -9.90 14.07
N LYS A 307 16.90 -10.42 13.10
CA LYS A 307 16.88 -11.83 12.73
C LYS A 307 17.63 -12.68 13.77
N LYS A 308 16.95 -13.74 14.26
CA LYS A 308 17.50 -14.74 15.19
C LYS A 308 18.11 -15.93 14.49
#